data_b2a298f479b647355261596ff6b3b5af
#
_entry.id   b2a298f479b647355261596ff6b3b5af
#
_cell.length_a   1.000
_cell.length_b   1.000
_cell.length_c   1.000
_cell.angle_alpha   90.00
_cell.angle_beta   90.00
_cell.angle_gamma   90.00
#
_symmetry.space_group_name_H-M   'P 1'
#
loop_
_entity.id
_entity.type
_entity.pdbx_description
1 polymer ?
#
loop_
_entity_poly.entity_id
_entity_poly.type
_entity_poly.pdbx_seq_one_letter_code
_entity_poly.pdbx_strand_id
1 'polypeptide(L)'
;MRGIILAGGAGTRLYPLTMVTSKQLLPIYDKPMIYYPLSTLMLAEIKDILIISTPEDTPRFEQLLGSGNQFGINLSYAVQPSPDGLAQAFLIGEEFIGDEPCALILGDNIFYGNGLGKKLRCAVQNAIDGTATVFGFYVEDPERFGVVEFDEHNRVLSLEEKPRQPSSSYDVTGLYFYPKGVSKMAKKVKPSSRGELEITTLNTMYLEEEKLICDVMGRGFAWLDTGTMDSLMQASGFIQMLQNMQGVVVSAPEEIAYRYHMINREQLLAAADKYGKSNYGKHLKAVAEGKMLK
;
A
#
# COMPACT_ATOMS: atom_id res chain seq x y z
N MET A 1 -6.89 -14.38 2.51
CA MET A 1 -5.99 -13.53 1.70
C MET A 1 -4.89 -12.97 2.56
N ARG A 2 -3.67 -12.95 2.09
CA ARG A 2 -2.49 -12.37 2.75
C ARG A 2 -2.20 -10.97 2.21
N GLY A 3 -1.56 -10.12 3.02
CA GLY A 3 -1.11 -8.79 2.59
C GLY A 3 0.39 -8.65 2.77
N ILE A 4 1.06 -7.95 1.87
CA ILE A 4 2.47 -7.59 1.98
C ILE A 4 2.59 -6.07 1.88
N ILE A 5 3.32 -5.46 2.80
CA ILE A 5 3.80 -4.08 2.69
C ILE A 5 5.29 -4.15 2.39
N LEU A 6 5.69 -3.70 1.21
CA LEU A 6 7.10 -3.61 0.85
C LEU A 6 7.65 -2.24 1.28
N ALA A 7 8.39 -2.24 2.36
CA ALA A 7 8.98 -1.07 2.99
C ALA A 7 10.53 -1.12 2.95
N GLY A 8 11.07 -1.69 1.87
CA GLY A 8 12.49 -1.76 1.59
C GLY A 8 13.01 -0.56 0.82
N GLY A 9 14.28 -0.63 0.44
CA GLY A 9 14.98 0.38 -0.34
C GLY A 9 15.70 1.45 0.49
N ALA A 10 16.83 1.93 -0.03
CA ALA A 10 17.72 2.86 0.69
C ALA A 10 17.19 4.30 0.80
N GLY A 11 16.10 4.66 0.08
CA GLY A 11 15.52 6.00 0.13
C GLY A 11 16.47 7.14 -0.25
N THR A 12 17.48 6.90 -1.09
CA THR A 12 18.56 7.85 -1.40
C THR A 12 18.09 9.19 -1.96
N ARG A 13 16.95 9.19 -2.66
CA ARG A 13 16.33 10.42 -3.18
C ARG A 13 15.84 11.37 -2.07
N LEU A 14 15.73 10.86 -0.84
CA LEU A 14 15.32 11.63 0.36
C LEU A 14 16.50 11.92 1.31
N TYR A 15 17.75 11.73 0.88
CA TYR A 15 18.90 12.14 1.68
C TYR A 15 18.89 13.68 1.88
N PRO A 16 19.23 14.16 3.11
CA PRO A 16 19.75 13.42 4.27
C PRO A 16 18.69 12.82 5.22
N LEU A 17 17.37 12.97 4.96
CA LEU A 17 16.32 12.53 5.89
C LEU A 17 16.36 11.02 6.18
N THR A 18 16.75 10.23 5.17
CA THR A 18 16.76 8.76 5.24
C THR A 18 18.14 8.16 5.52
N MET A 19 19.11 8.96 5.96
CA MET A 19 20.45 8.44 6.29
C MET A 19 20.47 7.54 7.55
N VAL A 20 19.50 7.71 8.43
CA VAL A 20 19.43 7.00 9.71
C VAL A 20 18.07 6.34 9.98
N THR A 21 17.17 6.35 9.01
CA THR A 21 15.84 5.79 9.16
C THR A 21 15.23 5.43 7.80
N SER A 22 14.36 4.43 7.79
CA SER A 22 13.54 4.11 6.62
C SER A 22 12.66 5.29 6.21
N LYS A 23 12.49 5.47 4.90
CA LYS A 23 11.54 6.43 4.32
C LYS A 23 10.15 6.28 4.92
N GLN A 24 9.68 5.06 5.07
CA GLN A 24 8.34 4.73 5.54
C GLN A 24 8.10 5.03 7.04
N LEU A 25 9.16 5.36 7.77
CA LEU A 25 9.10 5.86 9.15
C LEU A 25 9.06 7.40 9.24
N LEU A 26 9.33 8.10 8.13
CA LEU A 26 9.18 9.56 8.08
C LEU A 26 7.71 9.95 8.28
N PRO A 27 7.46 11.10 8.91
CA PRO A 27 6.10 11.57 9.11
C PRO A 27 5.46 12.05 7.81
N ILE A 28 4.20 11.69 7.62
CA ILE A 28 3.29 12.35 6.70
C ILE A 28 2.25 13.05 7.56
N TYR A 29 2.42 14.35 7.74
CA TYR A 29 1.65 15.23 8.61
C TYR A 29 1.68 14.78 10.09
N ASP A 30 0.74 13.94 10.53
CA ASP A 30 0.50 13.63 11.94
C ASP A 30 0.90 12.20 12.36
N LYS A 31 1.37 11.36 11.45
CA LYS A 31 1.75 9.97 11.72
C LYS A 31 2.82 9.45 10.77
N PRO A 32 3.53 8.34 11.12
CA PRO A 32 4.48 7.71 10.21
C PRO A 32 3.83 7.24 8.90
N MET A 33 4.56 7.37 7.81
CA MET A 33 4.09 7.01 6.46
C MET A 33 3.53 5.58 6.39
N ILE A 34 4.13 4.61 7.07
CA ILE A 34 3.71 3.19 7.06
C ILE A 34 2.25 2.98 7.50
N TYR A 35 1.65 3.92 8.26
CA TYR A 35 0.26 3.84 8.70
C TYR A 35 -0.73 3.92 7.51
N TYR A 36 -0.35 4.58 6.41
CA TYR A 36 -1.21 4.72 5.23
C TYR A 36 -1.35 3.42 4.45
N PRO A 37 -0.27 2.74 4.01
CA PRO A 37 -0.41 1.44 3.36
C PRO A 37 -0.99 0.36 4.29
N LEU A 38 -0.69 0.40 5.60
CA LEU A 38 -1.30 -0.48 6.57
C LEU A 38 -2.83 -0.28 6.60
N SER A 39 -3.28 0.97 6.70
CA SER A 39 -4.70 1.32 6.65
C SER A 39 -5.37 0.88 5.35
N THR A 40 -4.68 0.97 4.22
CA THR A 40 -5.20 0.54 2.92
C THR A 40 -5.47 -0.97 2.90
N LEU A 41 -4.55 -1.79 3.40
CA LEU A 41 -4.79 -3.23 3.51
C LEU A 41 -5.89 -3.56 4.52
N MET A 42 -6.00 -2.82 5.63
CA MET A 42 -7.08 -2.99 6.61
C MET A 42 -8.46 -2.61 6.04
N LEU A 43 -8.55 -1.58 5.18
CA LEU A 43 -9.77 -1.24 4.44
C LEU A 43 -10.19 -2.34 3.44
N ALA A 44 -9.24 -3.14 2.96
CA ALA A 44 -9.49 -4.35 2.18
C ALA A 44 -9.86 -5.56 3.06
N GLU A 45 -9.98 -5.37 4.37
CA GLU A 45 -10.27 -6.41 5.39
C GLU A 45 -9.19 -7.51 5.47
N ILE A 46 -7.96 -7.20 5.04
CA ILE A 46 -6.82 -8.10 5.14
C ILE A 46 -6.24 -8.00 6.56
N LYS A 47 -6.18 -9.15 7.25
CA LYS A 47 -5.75 -9.22 8.67
C LYS A 47 -4.34 -9.77 8.86
N ASP A 48 -3.90 -10.68 7.99
CA ASP A 48 -2.55 -11.23 8.05
C ASP A 48 -1.66 -10.45 7.10
N ILE A 49 -0.71 -9.68 7.65
CA ILE A 49 0.11 -8.75 6.89
C ILE A 49 1.59 -8.98 7.21
N LEU A 50 2.40 -9.13 6.16
CA LEU A 50 3.85 -9.22 6.21
C LEU A 50 4.46 -7.87 5.85
N ILE A 51 5.31 -7.33 6.71
CA ILE A 51 6.12 -6.14 6.43
C ILE A 51 7.51 -6.62 6.02
N ILE A 52 7.90 -6.28 4.79
CA ILE A 52 9.24 -6.59 4.25
C ILE A 52 10.06 -5.32 4.24
N SER A 53 11.20 -5.32 4.94
CA SER A 53 12.07 -4.14 5.05
C SER A 53 13.55 -4.52 5.02
N THR A 54 14.42 -3.51 5.12
CA THR A 54 15.87 -3.71 5.23
C THR A 54 16.26 -4.35 6.57
N PRO A 55 17.45 -4.98 6.67
CA PRO A 55 17.93 -5.52 7.95
C PRO A 55 17.97 -4.46 9.06
N GLU A 56 18.34 -3.22 8.72
CA GLU A 56 18.52 -2.11 9.66
C GLU A 56 17.18 -1.56 10.16
N ASP A 57 16.15 -1.57 9.32
CA ASP A 57 14.88 -0.92 9.62
C ASP A 57 13.80 -1.89 10.14
N THR A 58 13.90 -3.18 9.84
CA THR A 58 12.93 -4.19 10.31
C THR A 58 12.70 -4.11 11.82
N PRO A 59 13.73 -4.00 12.70
CA PRO A 59 13.51 -3.87 14.14
C PRO A 59 12.75 -2.60 14.55
N ARG A 60 12.87 -1.53 13.76
CA ARG A 60 12.15 -0.27 14.02
C ARG A 60 10.66 -0.39 13.69
N PHE A 61 10.33 -1.12 12.63
CA PHE A 61 8.92 -1.43 12.31
C PHE A 61 8.31 -2.35 13.37
N GLU A 62 9.05 -3.35 13.85
CA GLU A 62 8.62 -4.22 14.95
C GLU A 62 8.38 -3.42 16.24
N GLN A 63 9.26 -2.47 16.55
CA GLN A 63 9.11 -1.60 17.72
C GLN A 63 7.88 -0.68 17.59
N LEU A 64 7.62 -0.15 16.39
CA LEU A 64 6.50 0.77 16.14
C LEU A 64 5.15 0.06 16.15
N LEU A 65 5.05 -1.07 15.44
CA LEU A 65 3.79 -1.72 15.09
C LEU A 65 3.51 -3.01 15.89
N GLY A 66 4.54 -3.58 16.53
CA GLY A 66 4.42 -4.80 17.33
C GLY A 66 3.86 -5.97 16.54
N SER A 67 3.06 -6.80 17.19
CA SER A 67 2.37 -7.94 16.55
C SER A 67 1.08 -7.57 15.79
N GLY A 68 0.66 -6.31 15.83
CA GLY A 68 -0.59 -5.86 15.23
C GLY A 68 -1.85 -6.05 16.10
N ASN A 69 -1.73 -6.66 17.27
CA ASN A 69 -2.87 -6.94 18.16
C ASN A 69 -3.68 -5.69 18.52
N GLN A 70 -3.02 -4.53 18.65
CA GLN A 70 -3.68 -3.24 18.92
C GLN A 70 -4.59 -2.78 17.79
N PHE A 71 -4.41 -3.34 16.59
CA PHE A 71 -5.24 -3.08 15.41
C PHE A 71 -6.17 -4.26 15.08
N GLY A 72 -6.14 -5.33 15.87
CA GLY A 72 -6.92 -6.54 15.61
C GLY A 72 -6.49 -7.31 14.36
N ILE A 73 -5.21 -7.21 13.99
CA ILE A 73 -4.56 -7.87 12.86
C ILE A 73 -3.32 -8.63 13.33
N ASN A 74 -2.74 -9.44 12.45
CA ASN A 74 -1.51 -10.19 12.70
C ASN A 74 -0.40 -9.61 11.81
N LEU A 75 0.62 -9.04 12.41
CA LEU A 75 1.80 -8.55 11.71
C LEU A 75 2.95 -9.55 11.83
N SER A 76 3.57 -9.83 10.69
CA SER A 76 4.82 -10.58 10.57
C SER A 76 5.86 -9.69 9.89
N TYR A 77 7.12 -10.03 10.03
CA TYR A 77 8.22 -9.22 9.50
C TYR A 77 9.22 -10.12 8.77
N ALA A 78 9.75 -9.61 7.66
CA ALA A 78 10.79 -10.28 6.90
C ALA A 78 11.83 -9.27 6.40
N VAL A 79 13.04 -9.75 6.19
CA VAL A 79 14.15 -8.93 5.72
C VAL A 79 14.32 -9.08 4.22
N GLN A 80 14.40 -7.95 3.52
CA GLN A 80 14.86 -7.86 2.13
C GLN A 80 16.35 -7.54 2.16
N PRO A 81 17.25 -8.48 1.83
CA PRO A 81 18.70 -8.27 1.95
C PRO A 81 19.25 -7.30 0.89
N SER A 82 18.61 -7.24 -0.28
CA SER A 82 18.95 -6.36 -1.40
C SER A 82 17.69 -5.96 -2.16
N PRO A 83 17.62 -4.74 -2.73
CA PRO A 83 16.43 -4.25 -3.44
C PRO A 83 16.40 -4.76 -4.90
N ASP A 84 16.21 -6.06 -5.09
CA ASP A 84 16.29 -6.73 -6.40
C ASP A 84 14.98 -6.64 -7.20
N GLY A 85 14.13 -5.69 -6.89
CA GLY A 85 12.86 -5.42 -7.58
C GLY A 85 11.61 -5.78 -6.75
N LEU A 86 10.45 -5.30 -7.20
CA LEU A 86 9.21 -5.41 -6.43
C LEU A 86 8.67 -6.86 -6.38
N ALA A 87 8.86 -7.64 -7.46
CA ALA A 87 8.39 -9.02 -7.50
C ALA A 87 9.17 -9.94 -6.53
N GLN A 88 10.35 -9.52 -6.05
CA GLN A 88 11.11 -10.23 -5.01
C GLN A 88 10.29 -10.40 -3.71
N ALA A 89 9.36 -9.48 -3.42
CA ALA A 89 8.51 -9.55 -2.25
C ALA A 89 7.73 -10.87 -2.15
N PHE A 90 7.30 -11.44 -3.29
CA PHE A 90 6.58 -12.71 -3.33
C PHE A 90 7.51 -13.93 -3.14
N LEU A 91 8.81 -13.79 -3.40
CA LEU A 91 9.80 -14.83 -3.13
C LEU A 91 10.17 -14.84 -1.65
N ILE A 92 10.38 -13.65 -1.06
CA ILE A 92 10.66 -13.50 0.38
C ILE A 92 9.45 -13.94 1.21
N GLY A 93 8.24 -13.57 0.77
CA GLY A 93 6.99 -13.89 1.45
C GLY A 93 6.39 -15.25 1.10
N GLU A 94 7.07 -16.13 0.36
CA GLU A 94 6.50 -17.38 -0.17
C GLU A 94 5.87 -18.26 0.92
N GLU A 95 6.58 -18.48 2.02
CA GLU A 95 6.09 -19.28 3.15
C GLU A 95 4.87 -18.61 3.84
N PHE A 96 4.92 -17.28 4.00
CA PHE A 96 3.82 -16.51 4.58
C PHE A 96 2.57 -16.54 3.70
N ILE A 97 2.73 -16.43 2.38
CA ILE A 97 1.63 -16.44 1.40
C ILE A 97 0.99 -17.82 1.33
N GLY A 98 1.81 -18.88 1.25
CA GLY A 98 1.32 -20.25 1.04
C GLY A 98 0.48 -20.37 -0.22
N ASP A 99 -0.67 -20.98 -0.12
CA ASP A 99 -1.66 -21.16 -1.22
C ASP A 99 -2.78 -20.10 -1.21
N GLU A 100 -2.58 -18.98 -0.50
CA GLU A 100 -3.57 -17.91 -0.42
C GLU A 100 -3.40 -16.86 -1.54
N PRO A 101 -4.47 -16.15 -1.93
CA PRO A 101 -4.35 -14.90 -2.68
C PRO A 101 -3.56 -13.88 -1.87
N CYS A 102 -2.83 -12.99 -2.56
CA CYS A 102 -1.95 -12.02 -1.91
C CYS A 102 -2.13 -10.61 -2.48
N ALA A 103 -2.25 -9.62 -1.59
CA ALA A 103 -2.12 -8.21 -1.94
C ALA A 103 -0.69 -7.73 -1.64
N LEU A 104 -0.14 -6.89 -2.51
CA LEU A 104 1.10 -6.15 -2.30
C LEU A 104 0.82 -4.67 -2.37
N ILE A 105 1.29 -3.92 -1.37
CA ILE A 105 1.30 -2.47 -1.39
C ILE A 105 2.71 -1.94 -1.13
N LEU A 106 3.09 -0.89 -1.86
CA LEU A 106 4.34 -0.20 -1.61
C LEU A 106 4.20 0.70 -0.36
N GLY A 107 5.18 0.62 0.51
CA GLY A 107 5.17 1.29 1.82
C GLY A 107 5.20 2.82 1.78
N ASP A 108 5.45 3.40 0.61
CA ASP A 108 5.51 4.83 0.34
C ASP A 108 4.33 5.35 -0.50
N ASN A 109 3.33 4.52 -0.73
CA ASN A 109 2.14 4.89 -1.48
C ASN A 109 0.97 5.21 -0.55
N ILE A 110 0.32 6.34 -0.80
CA ILE A 110 -0.85 6.81 -0.05
C ILE A 110 -2.04 6.84 -1.00
N PHE A 111 -3.13 6.22 -0.57
CA PHE A 111 -4.38 6.19 -1.31
C PHE A 111 -5.47 6.88 -0.50
N TYR A 112 -6.24 7.73 -1.14
CA TYR A 112 -7.42 8.38 -0.56
C TYR A 112 -8.53 8.51 -1.60
N GLY A 113 -9.77 8.34 -1.18
CA GLY A 113 -10.93 8.55 -2.05
C GLY A 113 -12.20 7.96 -1.48
N ASN A 114 -13.31 8.57 -1.83
CA ASN A 114 -14.62 8.03 -1.45
C ASN A 114 -14.87 6.69 -2.13
N GLY A 115 -15.27 5.69 -1.36
CA GLY A 115 -15.50 4.34 -1.89
C GLY A 115 -14.23 3.50 -2.08
N LEU A 116 -13.04 3.96 -1.64
CA LEU A 116 -11.80 3.19 -1.72
C LEU A 116 -11.97 1.78 -1.16
N GLY A 117 -12.50 1.62 0.05
CA GLY A 117 -12.72 0.30 0.65
C GLY A 117 -13.60 -0.63 -0.22
N LYS A 118 -14.58 -0.10 -0.95
CA LYS A 118 -15.39 -0.90 -1.89
C LYS A 118 -14.54 -1.41 -3.06
N LYS A 119 -13.73 -0.54 -3.68
CA LYS A 119 -12.80 -0.94 -4.76
C LYS A 119 -11.82 -2.01 -4.30
N LEU A 120 -11.25 -1.84 -3.11
CA LEU A 120 -10.31 -2.80 -2.54
C LEU A 120 -10.97 -4.18 -2.31
N ARG A 121 -12.20 -4.22 -1.76
CA ARG A 121 -12.94 -5.50 -1.60
C ARG A 121 -13.31 -6.14 -2.92
N CYS A 122 -13.59 -5.36 -3.97
CA CYS A 122 -13.76 -5.93 -5.32
C CYS A 122 -12.46 -6.58 -5.81
N ALA A 123 -11.30 -5.95 -5.60
CA ALA A 123 -10.00 -6.51 -5.97
C ALA A 123 -9.68 -7.79 -5.15
N VAL A 124 -10.04 -7.83 -3.87
CA VAL A 124 -9.97 -9.06 -3.04
C VAL A 124 -10.80 -10.17 -3.67
N GLN A 125 -12.05 -9.88 -4.06
CA GLN A 125 -12.93 -10.87 -4.68
C GLN A 125 -12.38 -11.36 -6.03
N ASN A 126 -11.90 -10.46 -6.88
CA ASN A 126 -11.26 -10.84 -8.15
C ASN A 126 -10.09 -11.80 -7.93
N ALA A 127 -9.23 -11.51 -6.93
CA ALA A 127 -8.11 -12.37 -6.60
C ALA A 127 -8.54 -13.76 -6.09
N ILE A 128 -9.63 -13.83 -5.31
CA ILE A 128 -10.23 -15.11 -4.87
C ILE A 128 -10.75 -15.88 -6.09
N ASP A 129 -11.34 -15.19 -7.05
CA ASP A 129 -11.91 -15.76 -8.28
C ASP A 129 -10.86 -16.09 -9.34
N GLY A 130 -9.57 -15.85 -9.06
CA GLY A 130 -8.45 -16.25 -9.92
C GLY A 130 -7.92 -15.16 -10.86
N THR A 131 -8.32 -13.90 -10.66
CA THR A 131 -7.94 -12.76 -11.52
C THR A 131 -7.13 -11.73 -10.73
N ALA A 132 -5.99 -11.31 -11.26
CA ALA A 132 -5.19 -10.24 -10.68
C ALA A 132 -5.84 -8.87 -10.93
N THR A 133 -5.68 -7.95 -9.97
CA THR A 133 -6.14 -6.57 -10.12
C THR A 133 -5.01 -5.60 -9.82
N VAL A 134 -4.77 -4.66 -10.74
CA VAL A 134 -3.93 -3.48 -10.57
C VAL A 134 -4.78 -2.24 -10.64
N PHE A 135 -4.26 -1.09 -10.17
CA PHE A 135 -5.00 0.17 -10.18
C PHE A 135 -4.29 1.17 -11.09
N GLY A 136 -5.03 1.70 -12.05
CA GLY A 136 -4.56 2.75 -12.95
C GLY A 136 -4.89 4.13 -12.41
N PHE A 137 -3.95 5.07 -12.49
CA PHE A 137 -4.14 6.46 -12.11
C PHE A 137 -3.58 7.39 -13.19
N TYR A 138 -4.35 8.44 -13.55
CA TYR A 138 -3.92 9.43 -14.54
C TYR A 138 -2.82 10.32 -13.97
N VAL A 139 -1.71 10.47 -14.71
CA VAL A 139 -0.57 11.31 -14.36
C VAL A 139 -0.11 12.15 -15.55
N GLU A 140 0.63 13.21 -15.29
CA GLU A 140 1.22 14.08 -16.32
C GLU A 140 2.62 13.64 -16.77
N ASP A 141 3.33 12.85 -15.94
CA ASP A 141 4.70 12.39 -16.14
C ASP A 141 4.81 10.84 -16.08
N PRO A 142 4.11 10.10 -17.00
CA PRO A 142 3.97 8.65 -16.92
C PRO A 142 5.28 7.87 -17.12
N GLU A 143 6.30 8.46 -17.70
CA GLU A 143 7.62 7.83 -17.92
C GLU A 143 8.36 7.44 -16.63
N ARG A 144 7.85 7.85 -15.47
CA ARG A 144 8.45 7.54 -14.16
C ARG A 144 8.02 6.20 -13.58
N PHE A 145 6.95 5.61 -14.09
CA PHE A 145 6.25 4.47 -13.50
C PHE A 145 5.98 3.37 -14.54
N GLY A 146 5.29 2.33 -14.14
CA GLY A 146 4.73 1.35 -15.07
C GLY A 146 3.47 1.90 -15.73
N VAL A 147 3.47 1.99 -17.04
CA VAL A 147 2.36 2.54 -17.83
C VAL A 147 1.42 1.44 -18.29
N VAL A 148 0.12 1.68 -18.21
CA VAL A 148 -0.92 0.78 -18.71
C VAL A 148 -1.66 1.41 -19.88
N GLU A 149 -1.85 0.65 -20.95
CA GLU A 149 -2.63 1.02 -22.13
C GLU A 149 -3.97 0.28 -22.16
N PHE A 150 -5.02 0.95 -22.60
CA PHE A 150 -6.38 0.42 -22.69
C PHE A 150 -6.95 0.50 -24.08
N ASP A 151 -7.85 -0.43 -24.44
CA ASP A 151 -8.72 -0.29 -25.61
C ASP A 151 -9.94 0.60 -25.30
N GLU A 152 -10.79 0.79 -26.32
CA GLU A 152 -12.04 1.55 -26.23
C GLU A 152 -13.06 0.98 -25.23
N HIS A 153 -12.88 -0.26 -24.78
CA HIS A 153 -13.69 -0.94 -23.79
C HIS A 153 -13.05 -1.01 -22.40
N ASN A 154 -11.96 -0.24 -22.17
CA ASN A 154 -11.16 -0.24 -20.96
C ASN A 154 -10.51 -1.59 -20.61
N ARG A 155 -10.24 -2.45 -21.60
CA ARG A 155 -9.46 -3.66 -21.41
C ARG A 155 -7.99 -3.33 -21.55
N VAL A 156 -7.16 -3.91 -20.69
CA VAL A 156 -5.71 -3.73 -20.74
C VAL A 156 -5.15 -4.34 -22.02
N LEU A 157 -4.43 -3.53 -22.81
CA LEU A 157 -3.73 -3.95 -24.01
C LEU A 157 -2.28 -4.27 -23.76
N SER A 158 -1.61 -3.39 -22.99
CA SER A 158 -0.20 -3.52 -22.71
C SER A 158 0.19 -2.90 -21.36
N LEU A 159 1.34 -3.32 -20.85
CA LEU A 159 1.99 -2.78 -19.66
C LEU A 159 3.47 -2.58 -20.00
N GLU A 160 4.01 -1.39 -19.73
CA GLU A 160 5.41 -1.09 -20.00
C GLU A 160 6.07 -0.40 -18.80
N GLU A 161 7.23 -0.91 -18.38
CA GLU A 161 7.97 -0.35 -17.24
C GLU A 161 8.80 0.85 -17.67
N LYS A 162 8.48 2.03 -17.14
CA LYS A 162 9.21 3.29 -17.35
C LYS A 162 9.56 3.56 -18.82
N PRO A 163 8.56 3.60 -19.71
CA PRO A 163 8.81 3.77 -21.14
C PRO A 163 9.39 5.16 -21.43
N ARG A 164 10.29 5.24 -22.43
CA ARG A 164 10.79 6.54 -22.91
C ARG A 164 9.73 7.33 -23.68
N GLN A 165 8.79 6.64 -24.27
CA GLN A 165 7.65 7.19 -25.00
C GLN A 165 6.39 6.46 -24.54
N PRO A 166 5.71 6.98 -23.49
CA PRO A 166 4.54 6.33 -22.93
C PRO A 166 3.40 6.21 -23.94
N SER A 167 2.74 5.06 -23.99
CA SER A 167 1.56 4.82 -24.84
C SER A 167 0.28 5.43 -24.26
N SER A 168 0.28 5.73 -22.97
CA SER A 168 -0.84 6.36 -22.27
C SER A 168 -0.37 7.24 -21.12
N SER A 169 -1.29 8.03 -20.53
CA SER A 169 -1.05 8.80 -19.29
C SER A 169 -1.58 8.09 -18.04
N TYR A 170 -1.76 6.78 -18.08
CA TYR A 170 -2.18 6.02 -16.91
C TYR A 170 -1.06 5.16 -16.37
N ASP A 171 -0.68 5.45 -15.12
CA ASP A 171 0.29 4.67 -14.39
C ASP A 171 -0.38 3.56 -13.59
N VAL A 172 0.31 2.44 -13.46
CA VAL A 172 -0.02 1.40 -12.48
C VAL A 172 0.50 1.83 -11.13
N THR A 173 -0.40 2.02 -10.19
CA THR A 173 -0.06 2.44 -8.83
C THR A 173 0.66 1.32 -8.06
N GLY A 174 1.24 1.65 -6.90
CA GLY A 174 1.93 0.67 -6.06
C GLY A 174 0.98 -0.19 -5.20
N LEU A 175 -0.14 -0.65 -5.76
CA LEU A 175 -1.12 -1.51 -5.09
C LEU A 175 -1.60 -2.61 -6.04
N TYR A 176 -1.41 -3.85 -5.64
CA TYR A 176 -1.60 -5.02 -6.47
C TYR A 176 -2.34 -6.11 -5.70
N PHE A 177 -3.26 -6.82 -6.37
CA PHE A 177 -3.96 -7.98 -5.83
C PHE A 177 -3.78 -9.15 -6.77
N TYR A 178 -3.28 -10.26 -6.27
CA TYR A 178 -3.00 -11.45 -7.06
C TYR A 178 -3.73 -12.68 -6.54
N PRO A 179 -4.18 -13.56 -7.43
CA PRO A 179 -4.76 -14.84 -7.05
C PRO A 179 -3.69 -15.75 -6.42
N LYS A 180 -4.14 -16.88 -5.88
CA LYS A 180 -3.24 -17.92 -5.37
C LYS A 180 -2.20 -18.32 -6.40
N GLY A 181 -0.98 -18.64 -5.92
CA GLY A 181 0.12 -19.08 -6.77
C GLY A 181 1.02 -17.96 -7.28
N VAL A 182 0.85 -16.71 -6.80
CA VAL A 182 1.68 -15.56 -7.21
C VAL A 182 3.17 -15.81 -6.99
N SER A 183 3.59 -16.48 -5.90
CA SER A 183 5.00 -16.81 -5.65
C SER A 183 5.57 -17.74 -6.73
N LYS A 184 4.78 -18.70 -7.21
CA LYS A 184 5.19 -19.59 -8.32
C LYS A 184 5.34 -18.81 -9.63
N MET A 185 4.47 -17.82 -9.86
CA MET A 185 4.54 -16.94 -11.03
C MET A 185 5.77 -16.02 -10.92
N ALA A 186 6.00 -15.41 -9.75
CA ALA A 186 7.15 -14.55 -9.50
C ALA A 186 8.51 -15.26 -9.69
N LYS A 187 8.61 -16.57 -9.41
CA LYS A 187 9.81 -17.38 -9.70
C LYS A 187 10.18 -17.45 -11.20
N LYS A 188 9.23 -17.19 -12.09
CA LYS A 188 9.47 -17.19 -13.54
C LYS A 188 9.93 -15.83 -14.06
N VAL A 189 9.77 -14.76 -13.27
CA VAL A 189 10.21 -13.42 -13.62
C VAL A 189 11.73 -13.39 -13.71
N LYS A 190 12.25 -12.93 -14.84
CA LYS A 190 13.69 -12.75 -15.07
C LYS A 190 14.08 -11.31 -14.76
N PRO A 191 15.31 -11.08 -14.24
CA PRO A 191 15.80 -9.72 -14.04
C PRO A 191 15.77 -8.94 -15.36
N SER A 192 15.31 -7.68 -15.27
CA SER A 192 15.32 -6.73 -16.38
C SER A 192 16.76 -6.28 -16.72
N SER A 193 16.88 -5.40 -17.72
CA SER A 193 18.16 -4.73 -18.04
C SER A 193 18.72 -3.90 -16.87
N ARG A 194 17.87 -3.57 -15.88
CA ARG A 194 18.24 -2.88 -14.64
C ARG A 194 18.70 -3.84 -13.54
N GLY A 195 18.61 -5.16 -13.77
CA GLY A 195 18.91 -6.20 -12.78
C GLY A 195 17.76 -6.44 -11.79
N GLU A 196 16.57 -5.86 -12.01
CA GLU A 196 15.43 -5.92 -11.10
C GLU A 196 14.39 -6.96 -11.55
N LEU A 197 13.77 -7.65 -10.60
CA LEU A 197 12.58 -8.48 -10.79
C LEU A 197 11.36 -7.55 -10.84
N GLU A 198 11.02 -7.12 -12.07
CA GLU A 198 10.00 -6.10 -12.28
C GLU A 198 8.59 -6.64 -12.00
N ILE A 199 7.81 -5.83 -11.26
CA ILE A 199 6.39 -6.12 -11.03
C ILE A 199 5.60 -6.02 -12.33
N THR A 200 6.00 -5.14 -13.25
CA THR A 200 5.38 -4.98 -14.56
C THR A 200 5.49 -6.25 -15.38
N THR A 201 6.64 -6.96 -15.33
CA THR A 201 6.79 -8.27 -15.97
C THR A 201 5.82 -9.30 -15.37
N LEU A 202 5.67 -9.33 -14.05
CA LEU A 202 4.68 -10.21 -13.40
C LEU A 202 3.24 -9.88 -13.85
N ASN A 203 2.89 -8.60 -13.92
CA ASN A 203 1.58 -8.16 -14.40
C ASN A 203 1.34 -8.55 -15.86
N THR A 204 2.36 -8.42 -16.74
CA THR A 204 2.29 -8.83 -18.15
C THR A 204 2.03 -10.34 -18.27
N MET A 205 2.63 -11.17 -17.41
CA MET A 205 2.36 -12.61 -17.41
C MET A 205 0.90 -12.92 -17.06
N TYR A 206 0.27 -12.17 -16.14
CA TYR A 206 -1.16 -12.30 -15.86
C TYR A 206 -2.03 -11.77 -17.00
N LEU A 207 -1.59 -10.72 -17.70
CA LEU A 207 -2.26 -10.20 -18.90
C LEU A 207 -2.26 -11.22 -20.02
N GLU A 208 -1.11 -11.89 -20.30
CA GLU A 208 -0.98 -12.95 -21.30
C GLU A 208 -1.85 -14.18 -21.02
N GLU A 209 -2.14 -14.44 -19.72
CA GLU A 209 -3.10 -15.47 -19.31
C GLU A 209 -4.56 -15.00 -19.31
N GLU A 210 -4.84 -13.77 -19.77
CA GLU A 210 -6.17 -13.13 -19.72
C GLU A 210 -6.76 -13.03 -18.29
N LYS A 211 -5.87 -12.90 -17.28
CA LYS A 211 -6.20 -12.88 -15.85
C LYS A 211 -5.76 -11.57 -15.17
N LEU A 212 -5.78 -10.46 -15.88
CA LEU A 212 -5.47 -9.14 -15.34
C LEU A 212 -6.59 -8.15 -15.58
N ILE A 213 -7.01 -7.49 -14.51
CA ILE A 213 -7.93 -6.33 -14.55
C ILE A 213 -7.15 -5.10 -14.09
N CYS A 214 -7.32 -3.98 -14.78
CA CYS A 214 -6.92 -2.68 -14.29
C CYS A 214 -8.17 -1.88 -13.89
N ASP A 215 -8.30 -1.59 -12.59
CA ASP A 215 -9.38 -0.74 -12.06
C ASP A 215 -8.89 0.71 -12.00
N VAL A 216 -9.40 1.57 -12.88
CA VAL A 216 -8.98 2.97 -12.95
C VAL A 216 -9.55 3.74 -11.77
N MET A 217 -8.66 4.41 -11.04
CA MET A 217 -9.00 5.38 -9.99
C MET A 217 -9.34 6.71 -10.66
N GLY A 218 -10.64 6.98 -10.80
CA GLY A 218 -11.13 8.20 -11.45
C GLY A 218 -11.11 9.43 -10.54
N ARG A 219 -11.86 10.46 -10.93
CA ARG A 219 -11.99 11.72 -10.19
C ARG A 219 -12.45 11.45 -8.75
N GLY A 220 -11.88 12.17 -7.80
CA GLY A 220 -12.19 12.02 -6.37
C GLY A 220 -11.29 11.03 -5.63
N PHE A 221 -10.40 10.34 -6.35
CA PHE A 221 -9.30 9.58 -5.76
C PHE A 221 -8.01 10.39 -5.80
N ALA A 222 -7.15 10.15 -4.84
CA ALA A 222 -5.77 10.62 -4.82
C ALA A 222 -4.85 9.41 -4.62
N TRP A 223 -3.80 9.38 -5.41
CA TRP A 223 -2.66 8.52 -5.24
C TRP A 223 -1.41 9.39 -5.12
N LEU A 224 -0.64 9.19 -4.07
CA LEU A 224 0.54 9.99 -3.77
C LEU A 224 1.73 9.04 -3.62
N ASP A 225 2.70 9.16 -4.53
CA ASP A 225 4.02 8.55 -4.41
C ASP A 225 4.94 9.53 -3.67
N THR A 226 5.46 9.13 -2.51
CA THR A 226 6.27 10.00 -1.64
C THR A 226 7.77 9.80 -1.87
N GLY A 227 8.17 9.57 -3.12
CA GLY A 227 9.53 9.20 -3.50
C GLY A 227 10.53 10.34 -3.56
N THR A 228 10.12 11.62 -3.48
CA THR A 228 10.97 12.82 -3.55
C THR A 228 10.65 13.78 -2.41
N MET A 229 11.53 14.77 -2.16
CA MET A 229 11.31 15.81 -1.14
C MET A 229 10.01 16.57 -1.40
N ASP A 230 9.78 16.98 -2.66
CA ASP A 230 8.60 17.75 -3.04
C ASP A 230 7.32 16.92 -2.89
N SER A 231 7.32 15.65 -3.34
CA SER A 231 6.15 14.77 -3.20
C SER A 231 5.86 14.40 -1.74
N LEU A 232 6.89 14.29 -0.88
CA LEU A 232 6.73 14.10 0.56
C LEU A 232 6.03 15.30 1.21
N MET A 233 6.46 16.53 0.87
CA MET A 233 5.85 17.78 1.35
C MET A 233 4.41 17.94 0.83
N GLN A 234 4.18 17.66 -0.45
CA GLN A 234 2.85 17.73 -1.06
C GLN A 234 1.90 16.74 -0.40
N ALA A 235 2.33 15.49 -0.15
CA ALA A 235 1.54 14.50 0.55
C ALA A 235 1.16 14.96 1.96
N SER A 236 2.11 15.50 2.72
CA SER A 236 1.85 16.04 4.06
C SER A 236 0.85 17.20 4.04
N GLY A 237 1.00 18.13 3.09
CA GLY A 237 0.09 19.26 2.91
C GLY A 237 -1.32 18.82 2.50
N PHE A 238 -1.42 17.85 1.59
CA PHE A 238 -2.69 17.29 1.15
C PHE A 238 -3.45 16.63 2.31
N ILE A 239 -2.78 15.78 3.10
CA ILE A 239 -3.39 15.13 4.26
C ILE A 239 -3.82 16.16 5.31
N GLN A 240 -2.96 17.15 5.62
CA GLN A 240 -3.30 18.23 6.54
C GLN A 240 -4.56 18.98 6.10
N MET A 241 -4.61 19.38 4.83
CA MET A 241 -5.76 20.11 4.28
C MET A 241 -7.04 19.26 4.37
N LEU A 242 -6.99 17.98 3.97
CA LEU A 242 -8.15 17.09 4.05
C LEU A 242 -8.66 16.93 5.49
N GLN A 243 -7.76 16.65 6.43
CA GLN A 243 -8.12 16.45 7.83
C GLN A 243 -8.74 17.70 8.43
N ASN A 244 -8.19 18.89 8.11
CA ASN A 244 -8.72 20.16 8.59
C ASN A 244 -10.08 20.49 7.98
N MET A 245 -10.31 20.21 6.69
CA MET A 245 -11.57 20.50 6.01
C MET A 245 -12.69 19.54 6.41
N GLN A 246 -12.37 18.27 6.61
CA GLN A 246 -13.37 17.22 6.86
C GLN A 246 -13.55 16.91 8.36
N GLY A 247 -12.64 17.38 9.21
CA GLY A 247 -12.68 17.09 10.65
C GLY A 247 -12.46 15.62 11.00
N VAL A 248 -11.72 14.88 10.15
CA VAL A 248 -11.42 13.45 10.30
C VAL A 248 -9.91 13.23 10.39
N VAL A 249 -9.47 12.03 10.78
CA VAL A 249 -8.07 11.60 10.62
C VAL A 249 -8.01 10.59 9.47
N VAL A 250 -7.23 10.90 8.44
CA VAL A 250 -7.04 10.01 7.30
C VAL A 250 -6.14 8.84 7.70
N SER A 251 -6.51 7.63 7.34
CA SER A 251 -5.71 6.42 7.56
C SER A 251 -5.29 6.23 9.02
N ALA A 252 -6.28 6.21 9.93
CA ALA A 252 -6.09 5.86 11.33
C ALA A 252 -6.38 4.35 11.51
N PRO A 253 -5.34 3.48 11.65
CA PRO A 253 -5.53 2.03 11.73
C PRO A 253 -6.47 1.62 12.86
N GLU A 254 -6.41 2.28 14.02
CA GLU A 254 -7.27 1.96 15.17
C GLU A 254 -8.74 2.31 14.90
N GLU A 255 -9.02 3.42 14.22
CA GLU A 255 -10.39 3.77 13.83
C GLU A 255 -10.91 2.77 12.80
N ILE A 256 -10.12 2.41 11.80
CA ILE A 256 -10.48 1.41 10.79
C ILE A 256 -10.76 0.08 11.48
N ALA A 257 -9.85 -0.36 12.35
CA ALA A 257 -10.03 -1.59 13.13
C ALA A 257 -11.35 -1.61 13.91
N TYR A 258 -11.69 -0.49 14.54
CA TYR A 258 -12.95 -0.38 15.28
C TYR A 258 -14.19 -0.38 14.37
N ARG A 259 -14.14 0.38 13.26
CA ARG A 259 -15.26 0.44 12.28
C ARG A 259 -15.52 -0.89 11.58
N TYR A 260 -14.48 -1.69 11.37
CA TYR A 260 -14.56 -3.03 10.78
C TYR A 260 -14.65 -4.15 11.82
N HIS A 261 -14.95 -3.82 13.09
CA HIS A 261 -15.12 -4.78 14.18
C HIS A 261 -13.92 -5.72 14.41
N MET A 262 -12.70 -5.26 14.07
CA MET A 262 -11.46 -5.97 14.37
C MET A 262 -11.04 -5.77 15.83
N ILE A 263 -11.39 -4.61 16.41
CA ILE A 263 -11.24 -4.30 17.83
C ILE A 263 -12.55 -3.78 18.41
N ASN A 264 -12.70 -3.88 19.73
CA ASN A 264 -13.85 -3.35 20.44
C ASN A 264 -13.63 -1.90 20.92
N ARG A 265 -14.69 -1.29 21.52
CA ARG A 265 -14.66 0.07 22.04
C ARG A 265 -13.61 0.27 23.14
N GLU A 266 -13.43 -0.71 24.01
CA GLU A 266 -12.49 -0.62 25.13
C GLU A 266 -11.04 -0.60 24.61
N GLN A 267 -10.74 -1.42 23.61
CA GLN A 267 -9.43 -1.41 22.93
C GLN A 267 -9.17 -0.07 22.23
N LEU A 268 -10.17 0.50 21.58
CA LEU A 268 -10.03 1.82 20.94
C LEU A 268 -9.78 2.93 21.99
N LEU A 269 -10.46 2.90 23.14
CA LEU A 269 -10.23 3.84 24.25
C LEU A 269 -8.84 3.67 24.83
N ALA A 270 -8.35 2.46 25.00
CA ALA A 270 -6.98 2.20 25.44
C ALA A 270 -5.93 2.73 24.46
N ALA A 271 -6.18 2.63 23.16
CA ALA A 271 -5.34 3.23 22.13
C ALA A 271 -5.37 4.77 22.22
N ALA A 272 -6.56 5.37 22.40
CA ALA A 272 -6.70 6.81 22.59
C ALA A 272 -5.92 7.32 23.80
N ASP A 273 -5.99 6.61 24.93
CA ASP A 273 -5.25 6.96 26.14
C ASP A 273 -3.72 6.86 25.96
N LYS A 274 -3.24 5.86 25.19
CA LYS A 274 -1.82 5.74 24.84
C LYS A 274 -1.30 6.96 24.09
N TYR A 275 -2.11 7.53 23.18
CA TYR A 275 -1.75 8.74 22.42
C TYR A 275 -2.02 10.03 23.20
N GLY A 276 -2.72 9.96 24.32
CA GLY A 276 -2.89 11.02 25.31
C GLY A 276 -3.51 12.30 24.74
N LYS A 277 -2.83 13.44 24.96
CA LYS A 277 -3.35 14.77 24.57
C LYS A 277 -3.15 15.12 23.08
N SER A 278 -2.55 14.24 22.29
CA SER A 278 -2.37 14.47 20.84
C SER A 278 -3.72 14.62 20.14
N ASN A 279 -3.74 15.29 18.99
CA ASN A 279 -4.95 15.38 18.16
C ASN A 279 -5.42 14.00 17.71
N TYR A 280 -4.47 13.10 17.43
CA TYR A 280 -4.75 11.71 17.08
C TYR A 280 -5.47 10.96 18.21
N GLY A 281 -5.00 11.05 19.45
CA GLY A 281 -5.66 10.44 20.61
C GLY A 281 -7.05 11.01 20.89
N LYS A 282 -7.21 12.35 20.79
CA LYS A 282 -8.52 13.01 20.90
C LYS A 282 -9.50 12.54 19.84
N HIS A 283 -9.04 12.34 18.61
CA HIS A 283 -9.85 11.81 17.51
C HIS A 283 -10.35 10.39 17.82
N LEU A 284 -9.45 9.48 18.20
CA LEU A 284 -9.83 8.10 18.53
C LEU A 284 -10.85 8.05 19.69
N LYS A 285 -10.68 8.92 20.69
CA LYS A 285 -11.65 9.04 21.79
C LYS A 285 -13.01 9.51 21.29
N ALA A 286 -13.05 10.53 20.42
CA ALA A 286 -14.29 11.02 19.83
C ALA A 286 -15.01 9.95 18.99
N VAL A 287 -14.25 9.14 18.24
CA VAL A 287 -14.78 7.96 17.50
C VAL A 287 -15.40 6.95 18.46
N ALA A 288 -14.68 6.58 19.54
CA ALA A 288 -15.17 5.64 20.56
C ALA A 288 -16.42 6.14 21.30
N GLU A 289 -16.58 7.45 21.43
CA GLU A 289 -17.75 8.10 22.05
C GLU A 289 -18.90 8.35 21.06
N GLY A 290 -18.76 7.96 19.79
CA GLY A 290 -19.77 8.14 18.75
C GLY A 290 -19.99 9.61 18.32
N LYS A 291 -19.02 10.49 18.58
CA LYS A 291 -19.08 11.92 18.27
C LYS A 291 -18.62 12.29 16.86
N MET A 292 -18.05 11.32 16.13
CA MET A 292 -17.57 11.50 14.76
C MET A 292 -18.60 11.02 13.75
N LEU A 293 -18.65 11.67 12.57
CA LEU A 293 -19.51 11.28 11.47
C LEU A 293 -19.29 9.80 11.08
N LYS A 294 -20.41 9.13 10.78
CA LYS A 294 -20.45 7.73 10.38
C LYS A 294 -19.97 7.55 8.94
#